data_24f3c9f55713ac3469f6d9a1e9622ad2
#
_entry.id   24f3c9f55713ac3469f6d9a1e9622ad2
#
_cell.length_a   1.000
_cell.length_b   1.000
_cell.length_c   1.000
_cell.angle_alpha   90.00
_cell.angle_beta   90.00
_cell.angle_gamma   90.00
#
_symmetry.space_group_name_H-M   'P 1'
#
loop_
_entity.id
_entity.type
_entity.pdbx_description
1 polymer ?
#
loop_
_entity_poly.entity_id
_entity_poly.type
_entity_poly.pdbx_seq_one_letter_code
_entity_poly.pdbx_strand_id
1 'polypeptide(L)'
;MLCSAACFPAITTGWRNNVDREQIQEIIFRVLSEFGNWMPGREPELEFPVEVSAKHVHLTDKAVEVLFGKGKKLTPKRPLSQPGQFLSEERVTLVTPKGRIENVAVLGPERPYVQVELSATDARTLGVKAPLKMSGDLNGAGDVYIIGPEGVYDAKGSAIVAQAHIHLTPDDAA
;
A
#
# COMPACT_ATOMS: atom_id res chain seq x y z
N MET A 1 63.57 33.09 -6.94
CA MET A 1 63.08 31.79 -6.45
C MET A 1 62.01 31.29 -7.42
N LEU A 2 62.39 30.34 -8.23
CA LEU A 2 61.57 29.74 -9.27
C LEU A 2 60.65 28.67 -8.63
N CYS A 3 59.34 28.77 -8.78
CA CYS A 3 58.44 27.73 -8.41
C CYS A 3 57.88 27.09 -9.69
N SER A 4 58.33 25.86 -9.96
CA SER A 4 58.01 25.05 -11.10
C SER A 4 56.57 24.55 -11.01
N ALA A 5 55.72 24.92 -11.97
CA ALA A 5 54.41 24.34 -12.17
C ALA A 5 54.51 22.99 -12.86
N ALA A 6 54.28 21.91 -12.16
CA ALA A 6 54.14 20.59 -12.74
C ALA A 6 52.88 20.52 -13.58
N CYS A 7 53.08 20.39 -14.89
CA CYS A 7 52.03 20.16 -15.87
C CYS A 7 51.60 18.68 -15.79
N PHE A 8 50.39 18.39 -15.28
CA PHE A 8 49.82 17.07 -15.38
C PHE A 8 49.22 16.87 -16.78
N PRO A 9 49.53 15.79 -17.46
CA PRO A 9 48.88 15.50 -18.73
C PRO A 9 47.42 15.16 -18.50
N ALA A 10 46.55 15.81 -19.27
CA ALA A 10 45.12 15.49 -19.33
C ALA A 10 44.94 14.04 -19.85
N ILE A 11 44.48 13.16 -18.96
CA ILE A 11 44.05 11.82 -19.36
C ILE A 11 42.69 11.99 -20.05
N THR A 12 42.72 12.11 -21.36
CA THR A 12 41.52 11.95 -22.18
C THR A 12 41.19 10.47 -22.25
N THR A 13 40.49 9.96 -21.23
CA THR A 13 39.90 8.63 -21.31
C THR A 13 38.69 8.71 -22.22
N GLY A 14 38.93 8.50 -23.51
CA GLY A 14 37.86 8.20 -24.47
C GLY A 14 37.26 6.84 -24.18
N TRP A 15 36.35 6.76 -23.20
CA TRP A 15 35.50 5.61 -23.02
C TRP A 15 34.41 5.65 -24.11
N ARG A 16 34.78 5.24 -25.33
CA ARG A 16 33.77 4.80 -26.31
C ARG A 16 33.49 3.33 -26.03
N ASN A 17 32.73 3.08 -24.99
CA ASN A 17 32.10 1.77 -24.81
C ASN A 17 31.01 1.66 -25.85
N ASN A 18 31.39 1.27 -27.06
CA ASN A 18 30.44 0.80 -28.05
C ASN A 18 30.10 -0.65 -27.69
N VAL A 19 29.44 -0.83 -26.52
CA VAL A 19 28.86 -2.12 -26.15
C VAL A 19 27.63 -2.25 -27.04
N ASP A 20 27.70 -3.17 -28.00
CA ASP A 20 26.59 -3.36 -28.90
C ASP A 20 25.39 -4.00 -28.14
N ARG A 21 24.22 -3.96 -28.75
CA ARG A 21 23.00 -4.45 -28.15
C ARG A 21 23.08 -5.95 -27.82
N GLU A 22 23.80 -6.72 -28.63
CA GLU A 22 23.95 -8.17 -28.43
C GLU A 22 24.83 -8.46 -27.22
N GLN A 23 25.91 -7.71 -27.02
CA GLN A 23 26.77 -7.83 -25.85
C GLN A 23 26.02 -7.46 -24.55
N ILE A 24 25.19 -6.44 -24.60
CA ILE A 24 24.33 -6.08 -23.43
C ILE A 24 23.36 -7.21 -23.13
N GLN A 25 22.70 -7.77 -24.14
CA GLN A 25 21.79 -8.90 -23.97
C GLN A 25 22.48 -10.13 -23.40
N GLU A 26 23.69 -10.45 -23.85
CA GLU A 26 24.47 -11.57 -23.34
C GLU A 26 24.89 -11.39 -21.88
N ILE A 27 25.30 -10.17 -21.50
CA ILE A 27 25.63 -9.85 -20.11
C ILE A 27 24.38 -9.96 -19.21
N ILE A 28 23.26 -9.40 -19.66
CA ILE A 28 21.99 -9.50 -18.93
C ILE A 28 21.57 -10.97 -18.78
N PHE A 29 21.66 -11.75 -19.83
CA PHE A 29 21.36 -13.18 -19.82
C PHE A 29 22.23 -13.94 -18.82
N ARG A 30 23.55 -13.70 -18.83
CA ARG A 30 24.49 -14.32 -17.89
C ARG A 30 24.18 -13.95 -16.44
N VAL A 31 23.97 -12.67 -16.16
CA VAL A 31 23.61 -12.19 -14.81
C VAL A 31 22.31 -12.84 -14.33
N LEU A 32 21.29 -12.87 -15.17
CA LEU A 32 19.99 -13.46 -14.79
C LEU A 32 20.05 -14.98 -14.64
N SER A 33 20.89 -15.68 -15.42
CA SER A 33 21.10 -17.14 -15.26
C SER A 33 21.85 -17.51 -13.99
N GLU A 34 22.71 -16.62 -13.46
CA GLU A 34 23.39 -16.81 -12.19
C GLU A 34 22.45 -16.66 -10.97
N PHE A 35 21.34 -15.90 -11.13
CA PHE A 35 20.32 -15.72 -10.08
C PHE A 35 19.20 -16.77 -10.11
N GLY A 36 19.35 -17.86 -10.86
CA GLY A 36 18.47 -19.01 -10.84
C GLY A 36 17.26 -18.93 -11.76
N ASN A 37 17.15 -19.91 -12.65
CA ASN A 37 15.97 -20.28 -13.46
C ASN A 37 15.29 -19.23 -14.35
N TRP A 38 15.96 -18.12 -14.70
CA TRP A 38 15.40 -17.27 -15.75
C TRP A 38 15.66 -17.89 -17.14
N MET A 39 14.60 -18.33 -17.79
CA MET A 39 14.61 -18.81 -19.17
C MET A 39 13.95 -17.75 -20.08
N PRO A 40 14.66 -17.21 -21.10
CA PRO A 40 14.01 -16.35 -22.11
C PRO A 40 12.92 -17.13 -22.84
N GLY A 41 11.68 -16.60 -22.80
CA GLY A 41 10.52 -17.22 -23.47
C GLY A 41 9.72 -18.18 -22.59
N ARG A 42 10.08 -18.36 -21.31
CA ARG A 42 9.18 -18.96 -20.35
C ARG A 42 8.31 -17.87 -19.75
N GLU A 43 7.04 -17.91 -20.03
CA GLU A 43 6.04 -17.10 -19.31
C GLU A 43 6.21 -17.35 -17.81
N PRO A 44 6.17 -16.31 -16.95
CA PRO A 44 6.21 -16.54 -15.52
C PRO A 44 5.06 -17.47 -15.14
N GLU A 45 5.37 -18.61 -14.53
CA GLU A 45 4.37 -19.60 -14.11
C GLU A 45 3.43 -19.06 -13.02
N LEU A 46 3.78 -17.91 -12.45
CA LEU A 46 3.03 -17.26 -11.40
C LEU A 46 2.80 -15.79 -11.75
N GLU A 47 1.58 -15.45 -12.10
CA GLU A 47 1.13 -14.07 -12.19
C GLU A 47 0.54 -13.66 -10.83
N PHE A 48 1.17 -12.67 -10.20
CA PHE A 48 0.62 -12.07 -8.99
C PHE A 48 -0.17 -10.83 -9.35
N PRO A 49 -1.50 -10.79 -9.07
CA PRO A 49 -2.27 -9.58 -9.27
C PRO A 49 -1.77 -8.48 -8.34
N VAL A 50 -1.42 -7.34 -8.93
CA VAL A 50 -1.07 -6.14 -8.16
C VAL A 50 -2.27 -5.21 -8.12
N GLU A 51 -2.77 -4.94 -6.91
CA GLU A 51 -3.88 -4.02 -6.68
C GLU A 51 -3.40 -2.80 -5.90
N VAL A 52 -3.94 -1.64 -6.25
CA VAL A 52 -3.72 -0.42 -5.46
C VAL A 52 -4.76 -0.36 -4.36
N SER A 53 -4.30 -0.45 -3.11
CA SER A 53 -5.17 -0.26 -1.95
C SER A 53 -5.62 1.19 -1.87
N ALA A 54 -6.91 1.43 -2.15
CA ALA A 54 -7.54 2.72 -1.92
C ALA A 54 -7.85 2.90 -0.42
N LYS A 55 -8.06 4.16 0.01
CA LYS A 55 -8.52 4.45 1.37
C LYS A 55 -9.78 3.66 1.72
N HIS A 56 -9.74 3.00 2.86
CA HIS A 56 -10.85 2.19 3.35
C HIS A 56 -10.85 2.07 4.87
N VAL A 57 -11.95 1.56 5.40
CA VAL A 57 -12.11 1.30 6.82
C VAL A 57 -12.55 -0.14 7.05
N HIS A 58 -12.09 -0.70 8.16
CA HIS A 58 -12.62 -1.91 8.77
C HIS A 58 -13.36 -1.51 10.04
N LEU A 59 -14.54 -2.07 10.26
CA LEU A 59 -15.43 -1.70 11.34
C LEU A 59 -15.69 -2.89 12.28
N THR A 60 -16.00 -2.57 13.53
CA THR A 60 -16.56 -3.54 14.47
C THR A 60 -18.09 -3.58 14.31
N ASP A 61 -18.75 -4.65 14.80
CA ASP A 61 -20.21 -4.71 14.87
C ASP A 61 -20.80 -3.44 15.51
N LYS A 62 -20.22 -3.00 16.63
CA LYS A 62 -20.65 -1.79 17.33
C LYS A 62 -20.52 -0.53 16.47
N ALA A 63 -19.44 -0.39 15.73
CA ALA A 63 -19.24 0.76 14.84
C ALA A 63 -20.24 0.73 13.68
N VAL A 64 -20.54 -0.43 13.12
CA VAL A 64 -21.57 -0.61 12.09
C VAL A 64 -22.94 -0.17 12.62
N GLU A 65 -23.34 -0.60 13.82
CA GLU A 65 -24.61 -0.18 14.43
C GLU A 65 -24.69 1.33 14.67
N VAL A 66 -23.61 1.95 15.11
CA VAL A 66 -23.56 3.42 15.33
C VAL A 66 -23.67 4.18 14.02
N LEU A 67 -23.02 3.70 12.97
CA LEU A 67 -22.91 4.42 11.70
C LEU A 67 -24.10 4.18 10.78
N PHE A 68 -24.70 2.98 10.82
CA PHE A 68 -25.73 2.55 9.87
C PHE A 68 -27.05 2.12 10.51
N GLY A 69 -27.12 2.11 11.84
CA GLY A 69 -28.33 1.79 12.61
C GLY A 69 -28.24 0.45 13.34
N LYS A 70 -29.03 0.37 14.42
CA LYS A 70 -29.04 -0.79 15.31
C LYS A 70 -29.42 -2.08 14.55
N GLY A 71 -28.66 -3.15 14.78
CA GLY A 71 -28.88 -4.46 14.17
C GLY A 71 -28.46 -4.53 12.69
N LYS A 72 -27.91 -3.46 12.12
CA LYS A 72 -27.39 -3.49 10.77
C LYS A 72 -26.07 -4.29 10.69
N LYS A 73 -25.85 -4.88 9.53
CA LYS A 73 -24.63 -5.59 9.15
C LYS A 73 -24.14 -5.03 7.82
N LEU A 74 -22.86 -5.22 7.53
CA LEU A 74 -22.29 -4.84 6.24
C LEU A 74 -22.89 -5.67 5.12
N THR A 75 -23.26 -5.01 4.03
CA THR A 75 -23.86 -5.62 2.83
C THR A 75 -22.77 -5.92 1.81
N PRO A 76 -22.48 -7.21 1.48
CA PRO A 76 -21.49 -7.53 0.48
C PRO A 76 -21.87 -7.03 -0.91
N LYS A 77 -20.97 -6.25 -1.52
CA LYS A 77 -21.12 -5.74 -2.90
C LYS A 77 -20.34 -6.58 -3.91
N ARG A 78 -19.09 -6.88 -3.61
CA ARG A 78 -18.23 -7.78 -4.40
C ARG A 78 -17.18 -8.42 -3.53
N PRO A 79 -16.77 -9.66 -3.80
CA PRO A 79 -15.64 -10.29 -3.10
C PRO A 79 -14.34 -9.55 -3.40
N LEU A 80 -13.38 -9.65 -2.49
CA LEU A 80 -11.99 -9.25 -2.68
C LEU A 80 -11.12 -10.48 -3.00
N SER A 81 -9.88 -10.25 -3.38
CA SER A 81 -8.90 -11.32 -3.62
C SER A 81 -8.61 -12.14 -2.37
N GLN A 82 -8.73 -11.54 -1.18
CA GLN A 82 -8.60 -12.28 0.08
C GLN A 82 -9.85 -13.11 0.36
N PRO A 83 -9.72 -14.42 0.62
CA PRO A 83 -10.85 -15.29 0.93
C PRO A 83 -11.69 -14.77 2.11
N GLY A 84 -13.00 -14.71 1.91
CA GLY A 84 -13.95 -14.27 2.94
C GLY A 84 -14.03 -12.77 3.16
N GLN A 85 -13.23 -11.96 2.49
CA GLN A 85 -13.33 -10.50 2.54
C GLN A 85 -14.13 -9.96 1.35
N PHE A 86 -14.78 -8.82 1.56
CA PHE A 86 -15.60 -8.18 0.54
C PHE A 86 -15.60 -6.66 0.67
N LEU A 87 -15.77 -5.99 -0.46
CA LEU A 87 -16.15 -4.59 -0.49
C LEU A 87 -17.64 -4.50 -0.16
N SER A 88 -18.01 -3.68 0.83
CA SER A 88 -19.42 -3.46 1.15
C SER A 88 -20.07 -2.37 0.29
N GLU A 89 -21.39 -2.32 0.30
CA GLU A 89 -22.17 -1.24 -0.31
C GLU A 89 -22.06 0.05 0.48
N GLU A 90 -21.90 -0.06 1.78
CA GLU A 90 -21.82 1.05 2.72
C GLU A 90 -20.58 1.91 2.43
N ARG A 91 -20.75 3.22 2.65
CA ARG A 91 -19.69 4.22 2.54
C ARG A 91 -19.73 5.12 3.75
N VAL A 92 -18.57 5.63 4.10
CA VAL A 92 -18.42 6.55 5.23
C VAL A 92 -17.63 7.78 4.83
N THR A 93 -17.69 8.79 5.68
CA THR A 93 -16.86 10.00 5.59
C THR A 93 -15.91 10.01 6.77
N LEU A 94 -14.63 10.26 6.51
CA LEU A 94 -13.60 10.47 7.54
C LEU A 94 -13.48 11.96 7.81
N VAL A 95 -13.42 12.33 9.08
CA VAL A 95 -13.34 13.74 9.50
C VAL A 95 -12.31 13.91 10.60
N THR A 96 -11.57 15.00 10.51
CA THR A 96 -10.71 15.54 11.58
C THR A 96 -10.96 17.05 11.69
N PRO A 97 -10.42 17.74 12.71
CA PRO A 97 -10.49 19.21 12.76
C PRO A 97 -9.85 19.94 11.58
N LYS A 98 -9.03 19.24 10.77
CA LYS A 98 -8.27 19.83 9.67
C LYS A 98 -8.79 19.51 8.28
N GLY A 99 -9.58 18.44 8.15
CA GLY A 99 -10.06 18.01 6.83
C GLY A 99 -11.09 16.89 6.89
N ARG A 100 -11.65 16.61 5.70
CA ARG A 100 -12.58 15.50 5.51
C ARG A 100 -12.31 14.77 4.21
N ILE A 101 -12.65 13.49 4.17
CA ILE A 101 -12.63 12.65 2.96
C ILE A 101 -13.95 11.88 2.92
N GLU A 102 -14.68 12.08 1.85
CA GLU A 102 -15.99 11.44 1.62
C GLU A 102 -15.87 10.16 0.78
N ASN A 103 -16.93 9.37 0.77
CA ASN A 103 -17.06 8.17 -0.05
C ASN A 103 -15.95 7.13 0.21
N VAL A 104 -15.56 6.98 1.47
CA VAL A 104 -14.54 6.00 1.88
C VAL A 104 -15.17 4.61 1.90
N ALA A 105 -14.47 3.65 1.32
CA ALA A 105 -14.90 2.26 1.25
C ALA A 105 -14.93 1.62 2.65
N VAL A 106 -15.93 0.77 2.88
CA VAL A 106 -15.97 -0.12 4.04
C VAL A 106 -15.68 -1.53 3.55
N LEU A 107 -14.73 -2.21 4.19
CA LEU A 107 -14.39 -3.59 3.88
C LEU A 107 -14.88 -4.51 4.99
N GLY A 108 -15.60 -5.53 4.58
CA GLY A 108 -16.10 -6.58 5.47
C GLY A 108 -15.31 -7.88 5.36
N PRO A 109 -15.59 -8.80 6.25
CA PRO A 109 -16.57 -8.74 7.34
C PRO A 109 -16.12 -7.82 8.49
N GLU A 110 -17.01 -7.65 9.48
CA GLU A 110 -16.73 -6.90 10.70
C GLU A 110 -15.54 -7.51 11.44
N ARG A 111 -14.70 -6.65 12.03
CA ARG A 111 -13.47 -7.03 12.74
C ARG A 111 -13.57 -6.72 14.24
N PRO A 112 -12.70 -7.29 15.09
CA PRO A 112 -12.71 -6.99 16.52
C PRO A 112 -12.25 -5.57 16.87
N TYR A 113 -11.67 -4.82 15.93
CA TYR A 113 -11.23 -3.43 16.09
C TYR A 113 -11.51 -2.60 14.84
N VAL A 114 -11.66 -1.30 15.02
CA VAL A 114 -11.78 -0.35 13.92
C VAL A 114 -10.39 -0.01 13.41
N GLN A 115 -10.20 -0.06 12.10
CA GLN A 115 -8.97 0.33 11.44
C GLN A 115 -9.27 1.20 10.23
N VAL A 116 -8.52 2.29 10.08
CA VAL A 116 -8.62 3.21 8.94
C VAL A 116 -7.30 3.18 8.19
N GLU A 117 -7.32 2.69 6.96
CA GLU A 117 -6.15 2.64 6.10
C GLU A 117 -6.19 3.80 5.11
N LEU A 118 -5.11 4.56 5.10
CA LEU A 118 -4.96 5.77 4.30
C LEU A 118 -3.70 5.69 3.44
N SER A 119 -3.69 6.39 2.33
CA SER A 119 -2.43 6.77 1.70
C SER A 119 -1.76 7.90 2.49
N ALA A 120 -0.46 8.10 2.29
CA ALA A 120 0.26 9.24 2.88
C ALA A 120 -0.33 10.60 2.42
N THR A 121 -0.93 10.65 1.23
CA THR A 121 -1.61 11.83 0.70
C THR A 121 -2.95 12.05 1.39
N ASP A 122 -3.75 10.98 1.58
CA ASP A 122 -5.03 11.07 2.30
C ASP A 122 -4.81 11.49 3.77
N ALA A 123 -3.79 10.94 4.43
CA ALA A 123 -3.42 11.33 5.79
C ALA A 123 -3.07 12.81 5.91
N ARG A 124 -2.33 13.37 4.91
CA ARG A 124 -2.05 14.82 4.84
C ARG A 124 -3.31 15.64 4.60
N THR A 125 -4.19 15.20 3.72
CA THR A 125 -5.48 15.86 3.44
C THR A 125 -6.35 15.93 4.70
N LEU A 126 -6.39 14.86 5.48
CA LEU A 126 -7.06 14.85 6.78
C LEU A 126 -6.29 15.59 7.86
N GLY A 127 -5.01 15.88 7.66
CA GLY A 127 -4.13 16.47 8.68
C GLY A 127 -3.94 15.56 9.91
N VAL A 128 -4.06 14.23 9.71
CA VAL A 128 -3.84 13.23 10.74
C VAL A 128 -2.41 12.67 10.67
N LYS A 129 -1.81 12.44 11.85
CA LYS A 129 -0.53 11.73 11.94
C LYS A 129 -0.81 10.23 11.91
N ALA A 130 -0.84 9.64 10.72
CA ALA A 130 -0.99 8.22 10.52
C ALA A 130 0.40 7.60 10.30
N PRO A 131 0.91 6.75 11.21
CA PRO A 131 2.20 6.09 11.04
C PRO A 131 2.15 5.05 9.94
N LEU A 132 3.31 4.79 9.29
CA LEU A 132 3.46 3.65 8.40
C LEU A 132 3.55 2.38 9.24
N LYS A 133 2.59 1.46 9.06
CA LYS A 133 2.42 0.25 9.87
C LYS A 133 1.98 -0.94 9.03
N MET A 134 2.28 -2.12 9.51
CA MET A 134 1.63 -3.32 9.01
C MET A 134 0.13 -3.25 9.32
N SER A 135 -0.70 -3.74 8.40
CA SER A 135 -2.14 -3.85 8.63
C SER A 135 -2.40 -4.67 9.91
N GLY A 136 -3.18 -4.11 10.83
CA GLY A 136 -3.44 -4.68 12.16
C GLY A 136 -2.57 -4.13 13.29
N ASP A 137 -1.43 -3.49 13.03
CA ASP A 137 -0.65 -2.78 14.06
C ASP A 137 -1.15 -1.33 14.21
N LEU A 138 -1.93 -1.09 15.24
CA LEU A 138 -2.49 0.22 15.57
C LEU A 138 -1.69 0.98 16.63
N ASN A 139 -0.51 0.51 17.01
CA ASN A 139 0.31 1.20 18.02
C ASN A 139 0.76 2.57 17.51
N GLY A 140 0.30 3.64 18.15
CA GLY A 140 0.55 5.02 17.75
C GLY A 140 -0.26 5.51 16.56
N ALA A 141 -1.32 4.77 16.16
CA ALA A 141 -2.24 5.16 15.11
C ALA A 141 -2.92 6.51 15.39
N GLY A 142 -3.27 7.23 14.34
CA GLY A 142 -3.87 8.55 14.43
C GLY A 142 -5.36 8.52 14.76
N ASP A 143 -5.89 9.67 15.18
CA ASP A 143 -7.29 9.85 15.56
C ASP A 143 -8.11 10.39 14.40
N VAL A 144 -9.26 9.78 14.14
CA VAL A 144 -10.23 10.26 13.16
C VAL A 144 -11.65 10.03 13.68
N TYR A 145 -12.61 10.79 13.17
CA TYR A 145 -14.03 10.49 13.30
C TYR A 145 -14.55 9.86 12.00
N ILE A 146 -15.42 8.88 12.15
CA ILE A 146 -16.10 8.24 11.03
C ILE A 146 -17.56 8.66 11.10
N ILE A 147 -18.09 9.18 10.00
CA ILE A 147 -19.50 9.60 9.86
C ILE A 147 -20.18 8.64 8.89
N GLY A 148 -21.25 8.05 9.36
CA GLY A 148 -22.23 7.29 8.58
C GLY A 148 -23.56 8.03 8.47
N PRO A 149 -24.57 7.44 7.80
CA PRO A 149 -25.88 8.07 7.63
C PRO A 149 -26.64 8.23 8.95
N GLU A 150 -26.42 7.38 9.94
CA GLU A 150 -27.18 7.36 11.20
C GLU A 150 -26.38 7.95 12.38
N GLY A 151 -25.07 8.12 12.25
CA GLY A 151 -24.29 8.61 13.37
C GLY A 151 -22.81 8.83 13.11
N VAL A 152 -22.12 9.16 14.20
CA VAL A 152 -20.67 9.43 14.21
C VAL A 152 -20.00 8.47 15.17
N TYR A 153 -18.91 7.88 14.74
CA TYR A 153 -18.07 6.99 15.56
C TYR A 153 -16.71 7.64 15.83
N ASP A 154 -16.31 7.70 17.11
CA ASP A 154 -14.96 8.13 17.50
C ASP A 154 -13.98 6.98 17.27
N ALA A 155 -13.25 7.05 16.16
CA ALA A 155 -12.26 6.07 15.77
C ALA A 155 -10.85 6.51 16.20
N LYS A 156 -10.72 6.86 17.48
CA LYS A 156 -9.46 7.26 18.08
C LYS A 156 -8.44 6.13 18.04
N GLY A 157 -7.19 6.45 17.63
CA GLY A 157 -6.10 5.48 17.55
C GLY A 157 -6.31 4.41 16.49
N SER A 158 -6.96 4.72 15.36
CA SER A 158 -7.31 3.74 14.33
C SER A 158 -6.67 4.00 12.96
N ALA A 159 -6.17 5.23 12.71
CA ALA A 159 -5.69 5.61 11.38
C ALA A 159 -4.20 5.30 11.19
N ILE A 160 -3.90 4.51 10.16
CA ILE A 160 -2.55 4.15 9.74
C ILE A 160 -2.37 4.41 8.24
N VAL A 161 -1.11 4.52 7.82
CA VAL A 161 -0.71 4.28 6.42
C VAL A 161 -0.25 2.84 6.35
N ALA A 162 -0.97 2.00 5.62
CA ALA A 162 -0.60 0.59 5.50
C ALA A 162 0.70 0.45 4.71
N GLN A 163 1.64 -0.32 5.25
CA GLN A 163 2.85 -0.71 4.55
C GLN A 163 2.48 -1.62 3.37
N ALA A 164 3.21 -1.50 2.26
CA ALA A 164 3.05 -2.40 1.13
C ALA A 164 3.27 -3.86 1.60
N HIS A 165 2.34 -4.74 1.28
CA HIS A 165 2.36 -6.13 1.70
C HIS A 165 1.74 -7.01 0.62
N ILE A 166 2.02 -8.30 0.71
CA ILE A 166 1.50 -9.32 -0.20
C ILE A 166 0.53 -10.19 0.59
N HIS A 167 -0.64 -10.45 -0.01
CA HIS A 167 -1.58 -11.43 0.49
C HIS A 167 -1.35 -12.75 -0.26
N LEU A 168 -1.04 -13.80 0.48
CA LEU A 168 -0.85 -15.14 -0.07
C LEU A 168 -1.74 -16.11 0.70
N THR A 169 -2.21 -17.16 0.02
CA THR A 169 -2.75 -18.33 0.72
C THR A 169 -1.60 -19.12 1.33
N PRO A 170 -1.84 -19.97 2.35
CA PRO A 170 -0.80 -20.85 2.87
C PRO A 170 -0.16 -21.75 1.80
N ASP A 171 -0.94 -22.14 0.78
CA ASP A 171 -0.47 -22.97 -0.31
C ASP A 171 0.43 -22.18 -1.29
N ASP A 172 0.12 -20.87 -1.50
CA ASP A 172 0.94 -19.99 -2.35
C ASP A 172 2.22 -19.54 -1.62
N ALA A 173 2.27 -19.66 -0.29
CA ALA A 173 3.41 -19.27 0.53
C ALA A 173 4.41 -20.41 0.79
N ALA A 174 4.06 -21.65 0.41
CA ALA A 174 4.89 -22.84 0.59
C ALA A 174 5.84 -23.06 -0.57
#